data_06168aee038b0131dd53b08eab86dc45
#
_entry.id   06168aee038b0131dd53b08eab86dc45
#
_cell.length_a   1.000
_cell.length_b   1.000
_cell.length_c   1.000
_cell.angle_alpha   90.00
_cell.angle_beta   90.00
_cell.angle_gamma   90.00
#
_symmetry.space_group_name_H-M   'P 1'
#
loop_
_entity.id
_entity.type
_entity.pdbx_description
1 polymer ?
#
loop_
_entity_poly.entity_id
_entity_poly.type
_entity_poly.pdbx_seq_one_letter_code
_entity_poly.pdbx_strand_id
1 'polypeptide(L)'
;MTPSSSTSASSAVPTFAKLGLRPLINCRGTYTIISGSQVLPQVIEAMAAASGAYVQMDELMEAVGRRLAELTGAEWGYIGAGCAAIQAQVACACIAGADPERMTRLPDTSGMPNEIIMQRTHRNKYDWALRMTQVRLIEVETSAELRAALSDRTALVAIDADTEIGDCFPVEETIAIARERCVPCLVDAAAQRPNVPNRYLAMGADVVVYSGGKCLRGPQSTGFALGRKDLLWAAYLNGAPHHAYCRPMKSGKEEIMGLLAAIEAWIAGRDHDAEWRMWEGYLQTIRGAIAELPSVTTAVGQPGLPNNAPMLVIGWNPAVLGFSPETAHRELWDGEPRITLHLLPEGLGILPYMMEHGDDVRVARRLADVLAPRPCPPLPAPKKPCKVAGDWRVEIAFCLGRAQHSVHWRQDGEAISGRYQSSYGTHEASGAVDGDQICFRYEMAPRPNSMTATFVGRIEGDRMRGEVDLGEYGSATWSARRASEKRG
;
A
#
# COMPACT_ATOMS: atom_id res chain seq x y z
N MET A 1 46.15 38.52 25.91
CA MET A 1 45.31 37.32 25.79
C MET A 1 44.12 37.69 24.92
N THR A 2 44.17 37.31 23.66
CA THR A 2 43.08 37.50 22.71
C THR A 2 42.08 36.34 22.83
N PRO A 3 40.78 36.59 22.87
CA PRO A 3 39.81 35.50 22.93
C PRO A 3 39.73 34.82 21.58
N SER A 4 39.98 33.51 21.55
CA SER A 4 39.77 32.63 20.41
C SER A 4 38.30 32.63 20.02
N SER A 5 37.97 33.07 18.81
CA SER A 5 36.69 32.94 18.20
C SER A 5 36.42 31.44 17.89
N SER A 6 35.64 30.78 18.75
CA SER A 6 35.08 29.48 18.42
C SER A 6 34.01 29.68 17.32
N THR A 7 34.40 29.42 16.09
CA THR A 7 33.46 29.20 14.98
C THR A 7 32.67 27.95 15.30
N SER A 8 31.46 28.15 15.83
CA SER A 8 30.47 27.07 15.89
C SER A 8 30.19 26.64 14.46
N ALA A 9 30.66 25.44 14.10
CA ALA A 9 30.24 24.79 12.89
C ALA A 9 28.72 24.55 13.02
N SER A 10 27.94 25.40 12.36
CA SER A 10 26.51 25.15 12.15
C SER A 10 26.39 23.81 11.47
N SER A 11 25.95 22.78 12.21
CA SER A 11 25.65 21.48 11.64
C SER A 11 24.46 21.71 10.70
N ALA A 12 24.73 21.80 9.42
CA ALA A 12 23.72 22.07 8.42
C ALA A 12 22.72 20.89 8.40
N VAL A 13 21.45 21.19 8.66
CA VAL A 13 20.35 20.22 8.65
C VAL A 13 20.43 19.35 7.37
N PRO A 14 20.31 18.02 7.47
CA PRO A 14 20.22 17.16 6.31
C PRO A 14 19.05 17.54 5.42
N THR A 15 19.26 17.58 4.11
CA THR A 15 18.19 17.80 3.11
C THR A 15 18.26 16.76 2.03
N PHE A 16 17.16 16.50 1.34
CA PHE A 16 17.11 15.57 0.20
C PHE A 16 18.14 15.94 -0.88
N ALA A 17 18.29 17.22 -1.18
CA ALA A 17 19.27 17.70 -2.15
C ALA A 17 20.71 17.37 -1.73
N LYS A 18 21.07 17.48 -0.44
CA LYS A 18 22.39 17.08 0.07
C LYS A 18 22.64 15.59 -0.02
N LEU A 19 21.58 14.78 -0.03
CA LEU A 19 21.65 13.33 -0.23
C LEU A 19 21.59 12.94 -1.71
N GLY A 20 21.54 13.90 -2.63
CA GLY A 20 21.44 13.65 -4.08
C GLY A 20 20.07 13.15 -4.53
N LEU A 21 19.03 13.31 -3.70
CA LEU A 21 17.67 12.89 -4.04
C LEU A 21 16.92 13.99 -4.78
N ARG A 22 16.19 13.61 -5.81
CA ARG A 22 15.31 14.51 -6.57
C ARG A 22 13.90 14.43 -5.98
N PRO A 23 13.28 15.55 -5.56
CA PRO A 23 11.87 15.61 -5.23
C PRO A 23 10.99 15.20 -6.41
N LEU A 24 9.75 14.83 -6.12
CA LEU A 24 8.76 14.47 -7.12
C LEU A 24 7.45 15.23 -6.91
N ILE A 25 6.71 15.45 -7.99
CA ILE A 25 5.31 15.89 -7.92
C ILE A 25 4.45 14.64 -7.77
N ASN A 26 3.65 14.61 -6.71
CA ASN A 26 2.84 13.44 -6.38
C ASN A 26 1.42 13.56 -6.96
N CYS A 27 1.20 12.92 -8.11
CA CYS A 27 -0.11 12.74 -8.73
C CYS A 27 -0.64 11.30 -8.56
N ARG A 28 -0.06 10.51 -7.64
CA ARG A 28 -0.41 9.10 -7.43
C ARG A 28 -1.14 8.85 -6.11
N GLY A 29 -0.92 9.67 -5.10
CA GLY A 29 -1.52 9.52 -3.78
C GLY A 29 -0.55 9.05 -2.70
N THR A 30 -1.07 8.50 -1.62
CA THR A 30 -0.34 8.30 -0.36
C THR A 30 0.34 6.94 -0.23
N TYR A 31 1.03 6.49 -1.27
CA TYR A 31 1.79 5.25 -1.24
C TYR A 31 3.11 5.43 -0.46
N THR A 32 3.41 4.50 0.44
CA THR A 32 4.62 4.55 1.27
C THR A 32 5.90 4.59 0.45
N ILE A 33 5.97 3.88 -0.69
CA ILE A 33 7.14 3.85 -1.57
C ILE A 33 7.50 5.23 -2.16
N ILE A 34 6.55 6.16 -2.18
CA ILE A 34 6.74 7.55 -2.62
C ILE A 34 6.57 8.54 -1.46
N SER A 35 6.86 8.11 -0.23
CA SER A 35 6.85 8.88 1.01
C SER A 35 5.47 9.23 1.59
N GLY A 36 4.37 8.67 1.05
CA GLY A 36 3.03 8.88 1.59
C GLY A 36 2.47 10.27 1.36
N SER A 37 2.08 10.96 2.43
CA SER A 37 1.56 12.35 2.39
C SER A 37 2.56 13.35 2.94
N GLN A 38 2.45 14.59 2.52
CA GLN A 38 3.09 15.72 3.19
C GLN A 38 2.26 16.09 4.42
N VAL A 39 2.92 16.19 5.57
CA VAL A 39 2.27 16.58 6.82
C VAL A 39 1.82 18.04 6.79
N LEU A 40 0.73 18.34 7.52
CA LEU A 40 0.22 19.70 7.65
C LEU A 40 1.17 20.55 8.51
N PRO A 41 1.22 21.89 8.32
CA PRO A 41 2.05 22.78 9.15
C PRO A 41 1.80 22.62 10.65
N GLN A 42 0.55 22.56 11.09
CA GLN A 42 0.18 22.36 12.51
C GLN A 42 0.62 21.01 13.06
N VAL A 43 0.77 20.00 12.21
CA VAL A 43 1.33 18.70 12.61
C VAL A 43 2.81 18.85 12.94
N ILE A 44 3.56 19.57 12.12
CA ILE A 44 4.99 19.87 12.37
C ILE A 44 5.15 20.64 13.68
N GLU A 45 4.31 21.65 13.92
CA GLU A 45 4.30 22.44 15.14
C GLU A 45 4.03 21.58 16.39
N ALA A 46 3.03 20.69 16.32
CA ALA A 46 2.69 19.78 17.42
C ALA A 46 3.83 18.79 17.70
N MET A 47 4.47 18.24 16.68
CA MET A 47 5.62 17.35 16.80
C MET A 47 6.82 18.08 17.42
N ALA A 48 7.12 19.30 16.96
CA ALA A 48 8.20 20.13 17.50
C ALA A 48 7.96 20.47 18.97
N ALA A 49 6.75 20.86 19.35
CA ALA A 49 6.38 21.15 20.74
C ALA A 49 6.53 19.90 21.62
N ALA A 50 6.04 18.74 21.15
CA ALA A 50 6.15 17.49 21.90
C ALA A 50 7.60 17.05 22.10
N SER A 51 8.50 17.33 21.16
CA SER A 51 9.91 16.94 21.26
C SER A 51 10.65 17.62 22.41
N GLY A 52 10.18 18.80 22.84
CA GLY A 52 10.79 19.61 23.90
C GLY A 52 10.46 19.18 25.33
N ALA A 53 9.59 18.16 25.55
CA ALA A 53 9.14 17.78 26.88
C ALA A 53 9.09 16.26 27.08
N TYR A 54 9.16 15.83 28.33
CA TYR A 54 8.92 14.43 28.72
C TYR A 54 7.53 14.32 29.37
N VAL A 55 6.85 13.21 29.04
CA VAL A 55 5.54 12.86 29.61
C VAL A 55 5.52 11.37 29.96
N GLN A 56 4.67 10.98 30.88
CA GLN A 56 4.38 9.58 31.15
C GLN A 56 3.44 9.06 30.02
N MET A 57 3.82 7.96 29.37
CA MET A 57 3.18 7.53 28.12
C MET A 57 1.75 7.00 28.33
N ASP A 58 1.45 6.37 29.47
CA ASP A 58 0.09 5.89 29.76
C ASP A 58 -0.86 7.07 30.04
N GLU A 59 -0.36 8.11 30.73
CA GLU A 59 -1.11 9.35 30.96
C GLU A 59 -1.38 10.07 29.64
N LEU A 60 -0.38 10.10 28.73
CA LEU A 60 -0.54 10.66 27.40
C LEU A 60 -1.61 9.91 26.63
N MET A 61 -1.55 8.58 26.61
CA MET A 61 -2.50 7.77 25.84
C MET A 61 -3.93 7.88 26.38
N GLU A 62 -4.09 7.92 27.71
CA GLU A 62 -5.40 8.14 28.34
C GLU A 62 -5.97 9.53 27.98
N ALA A 63 -5.12 10.57 27.98
CA ALA A 63 -5.54 11.92 27.59
C ALA A 63 -5.90 12.01 26.11
N VAL A 64 -5.10 11.41 25.24
CA VAL A 64 -5.35 11.35 23.79
C VAL A 64 -6.63 10.57 23.49
N GLY A 65 -6.83 9.43 24.16
CA GLY A 65 -8.02 8.61 23.97
C GLY A 65 -9.31 9.33 24.36
N ARG A 66 -9.30 10.07 25.47
CA ARG A 66 -10.44 10.96 25.86
C ARG A 66 -10.64 12.07 24.82
N ARG A 67 -9.55 12.69 24.35
CA ARG A 67 -9.67 13.76 23.36
C ARG A 67 -10.26 13.25 22.04
N LEU A 68 -9.88 12.06 21.60
CA LEU A 68 -10.48 11.42 20.42
C LEU A 68 -11.97 11.12 20.64
N ALA A 69 -12.35 10.66 21.83
CA ALA A 69 -13.76 10.46 22.18
C ALA A 69 -14.57 11.77 22.10
N GLU A 70 -14.05 12.86 22.65
CA GLU A 70 -14.68 14.19 22.55
C GLU A 70 -14.86 14.66 21.09
N LEU A 71 -13.83 14.44 20.26
CA LEU A 71 -13.83 14.89 18.87
C LEU A 71 -14.75 14.07 17.97
N THR A 72 -14.92 12.78 18.23
CA THR A 72 -15.54 11.85 17.32
C THR A 72 -16.87 11.27 17.79
N GLY A 73 -17.17 11.41 19.08
CA GLY A 73 -18.32 10.74 19.71
C GLY A 73 -18.15 9.24 19.93
N ALA A 74 -16.94 8.67 19.67
CA ALA A 74 -16.61 7.29 20.00
C ALA A 74 -16.45 7.12 21.51
N GLU A 75 -16.51 5.88 22.02
CA GLU A 75 -16.28 5.61 23.45
C GLU A 75 -14.85 5.98 23.86
N TRP A 76 -13.87 5.66 23.03
CA TRP A 76 -12.45 5.97 23.24
C TRP A 76 -11.67 5.91 21.92
N GLY A 77 -10.42 6.38 21.95
CA GLY A 77 -9.51 6.32 20.81
C GLY A 77 -8.10 5.91 21.18
N TYR A 78 -7.36 5.40 20.20
CA TYR A 78 -5.98 4.95 20.34
C TYR A 78 -5.14 5.42 19.16
N ILE A 79 -3.95 5.98 19.39
CA ILE A 79 -2.97 6.32 18.36
C ILE A 79 -1.78 5.37 18.47
N GLY A 80 -1.44 4.69 17.38
CA GLY A 80 -0.36 3.72 17.32
C GLY A 80 0.52 3.87 16.08
N ALA A 81 1.45 2.92 15.89
CA ALA A 81 2.48 2.91 14.86
C ALA A 81 1.96 2.50 13.46
N GLY A 82 0.83 3.05 13.05
CA GLY A 82 0.17 2.76 11.79
C GLY A 82 -0.99 1.79 11.92
N CYS A 83 -1.89 1.82 10.94
CA CYS A 83 -3.10 1.01 10.91
C CYS A 83 -2.81 -0.49 11.07
N ALA A 84 -1.85 -1.03 10.30
CA ALA A 84 -1.48 -2.44 10.39
C ALA A 84 -0.94 -2.83 11.77
N ALA A 85 -0.15 -1.96 12.41
CA ALA A 85 0.34 -2.19 13.77
C ALA A 85 -0.81 -2.25 14.78
N ILE A 86 -1.79 -1.35 14.66
CA ILE A 86 -2.97 -1.34 15.52
C ILE A 86 -3.81 -2.60 15.32
N GLN A 87 -3.98 -3.08 14.08
CA GLN A 87 -4.67 -4.34 13.81
C GLN A 87 -4.00 -5.52 14.52
N ALA A 88 -2.67 -5.61 14.48
CA ALA A 88 -1.93 -6.64 15.22
C ALA A 88 -2.13 -6.53 16.74
N GLN A 89 -2.11 -5.33 17.27
CA GLN A 89 -2.32 -5.06 18.71
C GLN A 89 -3.76 -5.41 19.13
N VAL A 90 -4.77 -5.07 18.32
CA VAL A 90 -6.17 -5.44 18.56
C VAL A 90 -6.35 -6.97 18.48
N ALA A 91 -5.70 -7.64 17.52
CA ALA A 91 -5.72 -9.10 17.46
C ALA A 91 -5.09 -9.72 18.71
N CYS A 92 -3.95 -9.23 19.18
CA CYS A 92 -3.33 -9.65 20.45
C CYS A 92 -4.26 -9.43 21.65
N ALA A 93 -4.95 -8.29 21.70
CA ALA A 93 -5.93 -8.01 22.75
C ALA A 93 -7.13 -8.97 22.73
N CYS A 94 -7.62 -9.33 21.54
CA CYS A 94 -8.68 -10.32 21.39
C CYS A 94 -8.24 -11.73 21.78
N ILE A 95 -6.94 -12.07 21.65
CA ILE A 95 -6.37 -13.38 21.98
C ILE A 95 -6.03 -13.47 23.46
N ALA A 96 -5.25 -12.50 23.96
CA ALA A 96 -4.64 -12.54 25.29
C ALA A 96 -5.32 -11.63 26.31
N GLY A 97 -6.19 -10.72 25.87
CA GLY A 97 -6.74 -9.68 26.73
C GLY A 97 -5.67 -8.74 27.27
N ALA A 98 -5.85 -8.29 28.50
CA ALA A 98 -4.87 -7.53 29.28
C ALA A 98 -4.19 -8.39 30.36
N ASP A 99 -4.23 -9.72 30.22
CA ASP A 99 -3.62 -10.67 31.13
C ASP A 99 -2.11 -10.81 30.84
N PRO A 100 -1.21 -10.37 31.75
CA PRO A 100 0.23 -10.41 31.48
C PRO A 100 0.79 -11.81 31.23
N GLU A 101 0.21 -12.85 31.85
CA GLU A 101 0.66 -14.23 31.64
C GLU A 101 0.35 -14.69 30.22
N ARG A 102 -0.82 -14.34 29.68
CA ARG A 102 -1.21 -14.62 28.30
C ARG A 102 -0.44 -13.76 27.30
N MET A 103 -0.30 -12.44 27.60
CA MET A 103 0.40 -11.49 26.74
C MET A 103 1.87 -11.89 26.52
N THR A 104 2.56 -12.36 27.57
CA THR A 104 3.98 -12.77 27.49
C THR A 104 4.17 -14.12 26.83
N ARG A 105 3.13 -14.93 26.68
CA ARG A 105 3.17 -16.20 25.93
C ARG A 105 3.07 -16.01 24.43
N LEU A 106 2.48 -14.91 23.97
CA LEU A 106 2.40 -14.66 22.53
C LEU A 106 3.80 -14.69 21.89
N PRO A 107 3.96 -15.31 20.70
CA PRO A 107 2.92 -15.76 19.79
C PRO A 107 2.38 -17.18 20.03
N ASP A 108 2.74 -17.88 21.12
CA ASP A 108 2.11 -19.15 21.47
C ASP A 108 0.68 -18.89 21.96
N THR A 109 -0.30 -19.24 21.13
CA THR A 109 -1.73 -19.08 21.40
C THR A 109 -2.39 -20.33 21.96
N SER A 110 -1.62 -21.32 22.44
CA SER A 110 -2.14 -22.57 22.98
C SER A 110 -3.06 -22.31 24.18
N GLY A 111 -4.31 -22.82 24.10
CA GLY A 111 -5.32 -22.62 25.15
C GLY A 111 -5.99 -21.22 25.14
N MET A 112 -5.76 -20.41 24.11
CA MET A 112 -6.41 -19.12 23.89
C MET A 112 -7.25 -19.16 22.59
N PRO A 113 -8.26 -18.28 22.44
CA PRO A 113 -8.90 -18.06 21.13
C PRO A 113 -7.85 -17.68 20.11
N ASN A 114 -7.81 -18.35 18.96
CA ASN A 114 -6.74 -18.15 17.97
C ASN A 114 -7.23 -18.21 16.52
N GLU A 115 -8.52 -18.02 16.31
CA GLU A 115 -9.10 -17.96 14.97
C GLU A 115 -9.58 -16.53 14.70
N ILE A 116 -9.21 -16.01 13.53
CA ILE A 116 -9.74 -14.75 12.99
C ILE A 116 -10.52 -15.09 11.73
N ILE A 117 -11.78 -14.64 11.66
CA ILE A 117 -12.65 -14.88 10.50
C ILE A 117 -12.66 -13.63 9.64
N MET A 118 -12.55 -13.82 8.33
CA MET A 118 -12.56 -12.75 7.33
C MET A 118 -13.24 -13.24 6.05
N GLN A 119 -13.97 -12.39 5.37
CA GLN A 119 -14.45 -12.70 4.02
C GLN A 119 -13.25 -12.90 3.08
N ARG A 120 -13.34 -13.90 2.18
CA ARG A 120 -12.26 -14.21 1.23
C ARG A 120 -11.89 -13.00 0.36
N THR A 121 -12.87 -12.22 -0.03
CA THR A 121 -12.70 -11.01 -0.84
C THR A 121 -12.00 -9.88 -0.09
N HIS A 122 -12.05 -9.87 1.25
CA HIS A 122 -11.38 -8.90 2.12
C HIS A 122 -9.89 -9.23 2.36
N ARG A 123 -9.40 -10.41 1.88
CA ARG A 123 -7.98 -10.74 1.98
C ARG A 123 -7.14 -9.75 1.19
N ASN A 124 -6.15 -9.15 1.84
CA ASN A 124 -5.29 -8.14 1.25
C ASN A 124 -3.84 -8.24 1.78
N LYS A 125 -2.96 -7.37 1.28
CA LYS A 125 -1.54 -7.33 1.67
C LYS A 125 -1.31 -6.98 3.14
N TYR A 126 -2.27 -6.35 3.80
CA TYR A 126 -2.15 -5.91 5.19
C TYR A 126 -2.62 -6.98 6.19
N ASP A 127 -3.23 -8.07 5.75
CA ASP A 127 -3.62 -9.18 6.64
C ASP A 127 -2.41 -9.86 7.32
N TRP A 128 -1.19 -9.58 6.86
CA TRP A 128 0.03 -9.92 7.57
C TRP A 128 0.01 -9.46 9.02
N ALA A 129 -0.57 -8.30 9.30
CA ALA A 129 -0.71 -7.77 10.65
C ALA A 129 -1.49 -8.71 11.58
N LEU A 130 -2.53 -9.34 11.06
CA LEU A 130 -3.31 -10.34 11.78
C LEU A 130 -2.57 -11.67 11.87
N ARG A 131 -1.99 -12.15 10.77
CA ARG A 131 -1.30 -13.45 10.69
C ARG A 131 -0.02 -13.52 11.50
N MET A 132 0.68 -12.41 11.73
CA MET A 132 1.89 -12.40 12.56
C MET A 132 1.62 -12.85 13.99
N THR A 133 0.40 -12.72 14.49
CA THR A 133 0.00 -13.18 15.81
C THR A 133 -0.17 -14.72 15.89
N GLN A 134 0.18 -15.44 14.82
CA GLN A 134 0.04 -16.89 14.64
C GLN A 134 -1.38 -17.43 14.78
N VAL A 135 -2.34 -16.60 14.46
CA VAL A 135 -3.74 -17.01 14.37
C VAL A 135 -4.00 -17.87 13.14
N ARG A 136 -5.01 -18.71 13.21
CA ARG A 136 -5.60 -19.38 12.07
C ARG A 136 -6.61 -18.42 11.43
N LEU A 137 -6.36 -18.02 10.19
CA LEU A 137 -7.29 -17.19 9.42
C LEU A 137 -8.34 -18.12 8.76
N ILE A 138 -9.60 -17.86 9.06
CA ILE A 138 -10.75 -18.60 8.50
C ILE A 138 -11.39 -17.72 7.43
N GLU A 139 -11.37 -18.19 6.20
CA GLU A 139 -11.99 -17.48 5.08
C GLU A 139 -13.44 -17.96 4.91
N VAL A 140 -14.35 -17.02 4.69
CA VAL A 140 -15.78 -17.28 4.44
C VAL A 140 -16.24 -16.52 3.20
N GLU A 141 -17.23 -17.05 2.50
CA GLU A 141 -17.80 -16.45 1.28
C GLU A 141 -19.25 -15.99 1.49
N THR A 142 -19.92 -16.56 2.47
CA THR A 142 -21.34 -16.29 2.75
C THR A 142 -21.58 -16.00 4.22
N SER A 143 -22.66 -15.31 4.53
CA SER A 143 -23.11 -15.07 5.91
C SER A 143 -23.45 -16.35 6.64
N ALA A 144 -23.91 -17.38 5.93
CA ALA A 144 -24.15 -18.71 6.51
C ALA A 144 -22.85 -19.39 6.95
N GLU A 145 -21.79 -19.31 6.12
CA GLU A 145 -20.46 -19.80 6.48
C GLU A 145 -19.87 -19.03 7.66
N LEU A 146 -20.03 -17.69 7.71
CA LEU A 146 -19.60 -16.90 8.86
C LEU A 146 -20.28 -17.39 10.15
N ARG A 147 -21.61 -17.58 10.15
CA ARG A 147 -22.34 -18.09 11.32
C ARG A 147 -21.86 -19.49 11.75
N ALA A 148 -21.54 -20.34 10.79
CA ALA A 148 -21.04 -21.69 11.06
C ALA A 148 -19.59 -21.72 11.55
N ALA A 149 -18.75 -20.77 11.14
CA ALA A 149 -17.34 -20.68 11.52
C ALA A 149 -17.15 -20.09 12.94
N LEU A 150 -18.10 -19.30 13.43
CA LEU A 150 -18.03 -18.70 14.78
C LEU A 150 -18.07 -19.77 15.88
N SER A 151 -17.07 -19.77 16.74
CA SER A 151 -16.88 -20.73 17.84
C SER A 151 -16.15 -20.08 19.02
N ASP A 152 -16.00 -20.81 20.12
CA ASP A 152 -15.22 -20.37 21.29
C ASP A 152 -13.72 -20.14 20.97
N ARG A 153 -13.26 -20.60 19.81
CA ARG A 153 -11.92 -20.36 19.31
C ARG A 153 -11.79 -19.05 18.52
N THR A 154 -12.91 -18.44 18.18
CA THR A 154 -12.90 -17.19 17.40
C THR A 154 -12.52 -16.03 18.29
N ALA A 155 -11.35 -15.43 18.02
CA ALA A 155 -10.86 -14.24 18.73
C ALA A 155 -11.44 -12.95 18.14
N LEU A 156 -11.63 -12.88 16.82
CA LEU A 156 -11.94 -11.66 16.10
C LEU A 156 -12.62 -11.95 14.75
N VAL A 157 -13.56 -11.10 14.36
CA VAL A 157 -14.02 -10.96 12.97
C VAL A 157 -13.38 -9.70 12.40
N ALA A 158 -12.61 -9.83 11.30
CA ALA A 158 -11.91 -8.73 10.66
C ALA A 158 -12.54 -8.41 9.30
N ILE A 159 -12.74 -7.13 9.04
CA ILE A 159 -13.36 -6.59 7.83
C ILE A 159 -12.37 -5.61 7.18
N ASP A 160 -12.11 -5.77 5.88
CA ASP A 160 -11.48 -4.74 5.05
C ASP A 160 -12.59 -3.91 4.39
N ALA A 161 -12.82 -2.73 4.92
CA ALA A 161 -13.87 -1.84 4.42
C ALA A 161 -13.47 -1.08 3.15
N ASP A 162 -12.25 -1.21 2.68
CA ASP A 162 -11.78 -0.65 1.41
C ASP A 162 -12.16 -1.57 0.23
N THR A 163 -12.60 -2.80 0.51
CA THR A 163 -13.02 -3.79 -0.48
C THR A 163 -14.54 -3.90 -0.51
N GLU A 164 -15.21 -3.08 -1.32
CA GLU A 164 -16.65 -3.21 -1.61
C GLU A 164 -16.94 -3.92 -2.94
N ILE A 165 -15.97 -4.63 -3.52
CA ILE A 165 -16.08 -5.13 -4.89
C ILE A 165 -16.46 -6.60 -4.90
N GLY A 166 -17.55 -6.92 -5.58
CA GLY A 166 -17.90 -8.27 -5.99
C GLY A 166 -18.77 -9.05 -5.01
N ASP A 167 -18.54 -10.35 -4.90
CA ASP A 167 -19.39 -11.32 -4.20
C ASP A 167 -19.30 -11.27 -2.65
N CYS A 168 -19.02 -10.09 -2.08
CA CYS A 168 -19.03 -9.89 -0.64
C CYS A 168 -20.47 -9.74 -0.12
N PHE A 169 -20.77 -10.33 1.03
CA PHE A 169 -21.95 -9.93 1.76
C PHE A 169 -21.69 -8.65 2.58
N PRO A 170 -22.75 -7.85 2.90
CA PRO A 170 -22.57 -6.51 3.45
C PRO A 170 -21.76 -6.47 4.75
N VAL A 171 -20.94 -5.41 4.88
CA VAL A 171 -20.18 -5.11 6.12
C VAL A 171 -21.11 -5.06 7.33
N GLU A 172 -22.28 -4.44 7.19
CA GLU A 172 -23.30 -4.32 8.23
C GLU A 172 -23.82 -5.68 8.70
N GLU A 173 -24.04 -6.62 7.78
CA GLU A 173 -24.44 -7.99 8.10
C GLU A 173 -23.32 -8.74 8.82
N THR A 174 -22.06 -8.56 8.41
CA THR A 174 -20.89 -9.16 9.08
C THR A 174 -20.79 -8.70 10.53
N ILE A 175 -20.94 -7.39 10.77
CA ILE A 175 -20.91 -6.79 12.11
C ILE A 175 -22.06 -7.34 12.96
N ALA A 176 -23.28 -7.41 12.40
CA ALA A 176 -24.45 -7.94 13.12
C ALA A 176 -24.25 -9.39 13.56
N ILE A 177 -23.73 -10.25 12.68
CA ILE A 177 -23.46 -11.67 12.97
C ILE A 177 -22.40 -11.83 14.05
N ALA A 178 -21.28 -11.07 13.98
CA ALA A 178 -20.24 -11.10 15.00
C ALA A 178 -20.80 -10.70 16.38
N ARG A 179 -21.62 -9.67 16.42
CA ARG A 179 -22.28 -9.16 17.62
C ARG A 179 -23.26 -10.16 18.23
N GLU A 180 -24.04 -10.90 17.43
CA GLU A 180 -24.94 -11.96 17.91
C GLU A 180 -24.20 -13.02 18.75
N ARG A 181 -22.92 -13.22 18.48
CA ARG A 181 -22.06 -14.20 19.16
C ARG A 181 -21.10 -13.56 20.16
N CYS A 182 -21.22 -12.25 20.41
CA CYS A 182 -20.32 -11.49 21.28
C CYS A 182 -18.84 -11.61 20.89
N VAL A 183 -18.53 -11.82 19.60
CA VAL A 183 -17.17 -11.85 19.06
C VAL A 183 -16.80 -10.43 18.63
N PRO A 184 -15.65 -9.89 19.06
CA PRO A 184 -15.21 -8.57 18.64
C PRO A 184 -15.11 -8.42 17.12
N CYS A 185 -15.47 -7.25 16.59
CA CYS A 185 -15.42 -6.92 15.18
C CYS A 185 -14.51 -5.71 14.93
N LEU A 186 -13.47 -5.91 14.13
CA LEU A 186 -12.53 -4.89 13.67
C LEU A 186 -12.82 -4.51 12.22
N VAL A 187 -12.96 -3.23 11.94
CA VAL A 187 -13.09 -2.69 10.59
C VAL A 187 -11.82 -1.93 10.21
N ASP A 188 -11.14 -2.40 9.18
CA ASP A 188 -10.04 -1.67 8.55
C ASP A 188 -10.61 -0.69 7.51
N ALA A 189 -10.54 0.60 7.81
CA ALA A 189 -10.91 1.70 6.93
C ALA A 189 -9.70 2.60 6.63
N ALA A 190 -8.50 2.00 6.54
CA ALA A 190 -7.23 2.71 6.45
C ALA A 190 -7.14 3.74 5.35
N ALA A 191 -7.80 3.53 4.20
CA ALA A 191 -7.76 4.43 3.07
C ALA A 191 -9.02 5.30 2.93
N GLN A 192 -9.97 5.18 3.85
CA GLN A 192 -11.20 5.98 3.83
C GLN A 192 -11.06 7.31 4.55
N ARG A 193 -11.97 8.21 4.26
CA ARG A 193 -12.12 9.48 4.98
C ARG A 193 -12.82 9.20 6.32
N PRO A 194 -12.19 9.53 7.47
CA PRO A 194 -12.87 9.37 8.73
C PRO A 194 -14.03 10.36 8.83
N ASN A 195 -15.22 9.85 9.07
CA ASN A 195 -16.43 10.63 9.24
C ASN A 195 -16.86 10.69 10.72
N VAL A 196 -17.58 11.75 11.06
CA VAL A 196 -18.10 11.98 12.41
C VAL A 196 -19.59 12.30 12.30
N PRO A 197 -20.47 11.50 12.94
CA PRO A 197 -20.21 10.28 13.68
C PRO A 197 -19.68 9.14 12.79
N ASN A 198 -18.92 8.23 13.38
CA ASN A 198 -18.32 7.14 12.64
C ASN A 198 -19.36 6.09 12.21
N ARG A 199 -19.47 5.82 10.90
CA ARG A 199 -20.49 4.96 10.33
C ARG A 199 -20.37 3.49 10.77
N TYR A 200 -19.16 2.97 10.93
CA TYR A 200 -18.95 1.58 11.32
C TYR A 200 -19.23 1.33 12.80
N LEU A 201 -18.86 2.29 13.65
CA LEU A 201 -19.24 2.25 15.06
C LEU A 201 -20.78 2.38 15.22
N ALA A 202 -21.43 3.19 14.39
CA ALA A 202 -22.89 3.28 14.37
C ALA A 202 -23.57 1.97 13.92
N MET A 203 -22.93 1.18 13.05
CA MET A 203 -23.38 -0.18 12.68
C MET A 203 -23.14 -1.20 13.81
N GLY A 204 -22.31 -0.87 14.80
CA GLY A 204 -22.01 -1.73 15.95
C GLY A 204 -20.66 -2.45 15.90
N ALA A 205 -19.73 -2.03 15.05
CA ALA A 205 -18.34 -2.49 15.10
C ALA A 205 -17.69 -2.13 16.44
N ASP A 206 -16.85 -3.01 16.99
CA ASP A 206 -16.15 -2.76 18.25
C ASP A 206 -14.97 -1.82 18.07
N VAL A 207 -14.27 -1.91 16.93
CA VAL A 207 -13.11 -1.10 16.59
C VAL A 207 -13.12 -0.77 15.10
N VAL A 208 -12.81 0.50 14.76
CA VAL A 208 -12.48 0.93 13.41
C VAL A 208 -11.09 1.56 13.39
N VAL A 209 -10.29 1.27 12.36
CA VAL A 209 -8.92 1.77 12.25
C VAL A 209 -8.71 2.59 10.98
N TYR A 210 -7.90 3.65 11.08
CA TYR A 210 -7.56 4.58 10.02
C TYR A 210 -6.06 4.84 9.95
N SER A 211 -5.53 5.08 8.76
CA SER A 211 -4.12 5.47 8.57
C SER A 211 -3.94 6.97 8.77
N GLY A 212 -2.99 7.37 9.61
CA GLY A 212 -2.68 8.78 9.85
C GLY A 212 -1.94 9.47 8.70
N GLY A 213 -1.16 8.73 7.94
CA GLY A 213 -0.34 9.24 6.84
C GLY A 213 -1.04 9.25 5.48
N LYS A 214 -2.39 9.22 5.45
CA LYS A 214 -3.19 9.31 4.22
C LYS A 214 -3.92 10.65 4.14
N CYS A 215 -5.23 10.66 3.97
CA CYS A 215 -6.03 11.90 3.81
C CYS A 215 -5.92 12.88 4.98
N LEU A 216 -5.60 12.38 6.18
CA LEU A 216 -5.36 13.20 7.37
C LEU A 216 -4.11 14.07 7.25
N ARG A 217 -3.10 13.65 6.48
CA ARG A 217 -1.81 14.31 6.35
C ARG A 217 -1.09 14.46 7.71
N GLY A 218 -1.22 13.43 8.55
CA GLY A 218 -0.44 13.23 9.77
C GLY A 218 0.90 12.52 9.49
N PRO A 219 1.69 12.22 10.53
CA PRO A 219 2.94 11.48 10.37
C PRO A 219 2.72 10.13 9.71
N GLN A 220 3.56 9.79 8.71
CA GLN A 220 3.40 8.59 7.87
C GLN A 220 3.41 7.28 8.68
N SER A 221 4.15 7.23 9.78
CA SER A 221 4.26 6.06 10.66
C SER A 221 3.09 5.90 11.63
N THR A 222 1.98 6.66 11.47
CA THR A 222 0.88 6.67 12.43
C THR A 222 -0.41 6.10 11.89
N GLY A 223 -1.24 5.62 12.79
CA GLY A 223 -2.64 5.30 12.60
C GLY A 223 -3.41 5.52 13.89
N PHE A 224 -4.73 5.51 13.80
CA PHE A 224 -5.58 5.59 14.98
C PHE A 224 -6.74 4.62 14.89
N ALA A 225 -7.23 4.23 16.04
CA ALA A 225 -8.44 3.42 16.20
C ALA A 225 -9.47 4.18 17.03
N LEU A 226 -10.73 3.94 16.75
CA LEU A 226 -11.87 4.40 17.53
C LEU A 226 -12.73 3.19 17.91
N GLY A 227 -13.32 3.20 19.08
CA GLY A 227 -14.21 2.13 19.51
C GLY A 227 -14.21 1.88 21.00
N ARG A 228 -14.40 0.62 21.39
CA ARG A 228 -14.49 0.19 22.79
C ARG A 228 -13.21 0.45 23.55
N LYS A 229 -13.34 1.13 24.70
CA LYS A 229 -12.20 1.51 25.57
C LYS A 229 -11.46 0.29 26.10
N ASP A 230 -12.18 -0.70 26.61
CA ASP A 230 -11.59 -1.91 27.18
C ASP A 230 -10.70 -2.66 26.20
N LEU A 231 -11.16 -2.81 24.94
CA LEU A 231 -10.44 -3.48 23.89
C LEU A 231 -9.25 -2.66 23.38
N LEU A 232 -9.43 -1.36 23.18
CA LEU A 232 -8.35 -0.49 22.72
C LEU A 232 -7.27 -0.27 23.77
N TRP A 233 -7.65 -0.22 25.06
CA TRP A 233 -6.69 -0.17 26.14
C TRP A 233 -5.89 -1.47 26.26
N ALA A 234 -6.56 -2.63 26.14
CA ALA A 234 -5.87 -3.91 26.07
C ALA A 234 -4.92 -3.98 24.85
N ALA A 235 -5.32 -3.45 23.69
CA ALA A 235 -4.45 -3.36 22.51
C ALA A 235 -3.19 -2.51 22.78
N TYR A 236 -3.34 -1.37 23.46
CA TYR A 236 -2.23 -0.53 23.89
C TYR A 236 -1.28 -1.27 24.85
N LEU A 237 -1.81 -2.01 25.83
CA LEU A 237 -1.01 -2.81 26.76
C LEU A 237 -0.22 -3.93 26.05
N ASN A 238 -0.74 -4.48 24.96
CA ASN A 238 -0.05 -5.49 24.14
C ASN A 238 1.07 -4.91 23.25
N GLY A 239 1.31 -3.59 23.28
CA GLY A 239 2.33 -2.88 22.51
C GLY A 239 3.26 -2.01 23.36
N ALA A 240 4.02 -1.15 22.69
CA ALA A 240 4.86 -0.15 23.35
C ALA A 240 4.00 0.91 24.07
N PRO A 241 4.43 1.38 25.27
CA PRO A 241 5.74 1.22 25.89
C PRO A 241 5.93 -0.10 26.66
N HIS A 242 4.89 -0.91 26.80
CA HIS A 242 4.90 -2.15 27.56
C HIS A 242 5.73 -3.24 26.84
N HIS A 243 6.25 -4.20 27.62
CA HIS A 243 7.08 -5.30 27.11
C HIS A 243 6.19 -6.52 26.76
N ALA A 244 5.37 -6.36 25.73
CA ALA A 244 4.51 -7.39 25.19
C ALA A 244 4.89 -7.72 23.72
N TYR A 245 4.16 -8.62 23.09
CA TYR A 245 4.51 -9.12 21.75
C TYR A 245 4.65 -8.03 20.68
N CYS A 246 3.75 -7.05 20.70
CA CYS A 246 3.79 -5.91 19.78
C CYS A 246 4.70 -4.75 20.22
N ARG A 247 5.65 -4.99 21.18
CA ARG A 247 6.62 -3.99 21.61
C ARG A 247 7.43 -3.34 20.47
N PRO A 248 7.77 -4.04 19.38
CA PRO A 248 8.44 -3.42 18.23
C PRO A 248 7.63 -2.32 17.52
N MET A 249 6.30 -2.30 17.69
CA MET A 249 5.37 -1.34 17.07
C MET A 249 5.27 -0.06 17.93
N LYS A 250 6.36 0.70 18.00
CA LYS A 250 6.45 1.87 18.87
C LYS A 250 6.13 3.16 18.10
N SER A 251 5.20 3.96 18.66
CA SER A 251 5.05 5.39 18.33
C SER A 251 5.63 6.26 19.44
N GLY A 252 6.33 7.32 19.07
CA GLY A 252 6.82 8.33 20.01
C GLY A 252 5.74 9.36 20.32
N LYS A 253 5.99 10.16 21.37
CA LYS A 253 5.10 11.26 21.74
C LYS A 253 4.93 12.29 20.62
N GLU A 254 5.96 12.45 19.79
CA GLU A 254 5.96 13.37 18.65
C GLU A 254 4.94 12.93 17.60
N GLU A 255 4.98 11.66 17.21
CA GLU A 255 4.04 11.11 16.23
C GLU A 255 2.62 11.08 16.77
N ILE A 256 2.44 10.75 18.06
CA ILE A 256 1.12 10.73 18.72
C ILE A 256 0.50 12.12 18.69
N MET A 257 1.23 13.15 19.13
CA MET A 257 0.75 14.54 19.15
C MET A 257 0.57 15.10 17.74
N GLY A 258 1.46 14.73 16.80
CA GLY A 258 1.33 15.09 15.40
C GLY A 258 0.06 14.53 14.77
N LEU A 259 -0.26 13.26 15.04
CA LEU A 259 -1.50 12.68 14.50
C LEU A 259 -2.75 13.27 15.18
N LEU A 260 -2.71 13.54 16.48
CA LEU A 260 -3.83 14.22 17.14
C LEU A 260 -4.10 15.57 16.51
N ALA A 261 -3.06 16.38 16.24
CA ALA A 261 -3.22 17.66 15.55
C ALA A 261 -3.80 17.50 14.12
N ALA A 262 -3.41 16.44 13.40
CA ALA A 262 -3.99 16.14 12.08
C ALA A 262 -5.49 15.78 12.15
N ILE A 263 -5.89 15.03 13.19
CA ILE A 263 -7.30 14.66 13.40
C ILE A 263 -8.12 15.89 13.80
N GLU A 264 -7.62 16.74 14.69
CA GLU A 264 -8.28 17.99 15.04
C GLU A 264 -8.47 18.91 13.83
N ALA A 265 -7.42 19.04 13.01
CA ALA A 265 -7.50 19.77 11.74
C ALA A 265 -8.54 19.17 10.79
N TRP A 266 -8.58 17.85 10.67
CA TRP A 266 -9.56 17.16 9.83
C TRP A 266 -11.00 17.46 10.23
N ILE A 267 -11.29 17.45 11.53
CA ILE A 267 -12.65 17.58 12.05
C ILE A 267 -13.12 19.04 12.07
N ALA A 268 -12.26 19.98 12.44
CA ALA A 268 -12.65 21.36 12.72
C ALA A 268 -11.82 22.44 12.00
N GLY A 269 -10.70 22.07 11.37
CA GLY A 269 -9.75 23.06 10.80
C GLY A 269 -9.67 23.11 9.29
N ARG A 270 -10.14 22.07 8.57
CA ARG A 270 -10.05 21.99 7.11
C ARG A 270 -11.39 22.24 6.45
N ASP A 271 -11.39 23.09 5.42
CA ASP A 271 -12.52 23.27 4.52
C ASP A 271 -12.47 22.23 3.40
N HIS A 272 -13.10 21.07 3.64
CA HIS A 272 -13.10 19.94 2.71
C HIS A 272 -13.75 20.27 1.36
N ASP A 273 -14.72 21.17 1.34
CA ASP A 273 -15.38 21.61 0.09
C ASP A 273 -14.46 22.52 -0.72
N ALA A 274 -13.72 23.41 -0.06
CA ALA A 274 -12.69 24.20 -0.73
C ALA A 274 -11.55 23.34 -1.28
N GLU A 275 -11.09 22.35 -0.52
CA GLU A 275 -10.10 21.38 -0.99
C GLU A 275 -10.60 20.61 -2.21
N TRP A 276 -11.86 20.17 -2.20
CA TRP A 276 -12.45 19.46 -3.32
C TRP A 276 -12.50 20.33 -4.59
N ARG A 277 -12.97 21.57 -4.47
CA ARG A 277 -12.99 22.53 -5.58
C ARG A 277 -11.58 22.82 -6.12
N MET A 278 -10.60 22.91 -5.24
CA MET A 278 -9.20 23.09 -5.64
C MET A 278 -8.69 21.89 -6.45
N TRP A 279 -8.96 20.66 -6.02
CA TRP A 279 -8.58 19.45 -6.75
C TRP A 279 -9.25 19.37 -8.13
N GLU A 280 -10.53 19.69 -8.22
CA GLU A 280 -11.20 19.77 -9.53
C GLU A 280 -10.58 20.83 -10.43
N GLY A 281 -10.18 21.97 -9.87
CA GLY A 281 -9.45 23.02 -10.58
C GLY A 281 -8.11 22.53 -11.14
N TYR A 282 -7.33 21.79 -10.36
CA TYR A 282 -6.08 21.17 -10.82
C TYR A 282 -6.34 20.21 -11.99
N LEU A 283 -7.33 19.33 -11.88
CA LEU A 283 -7.66 18.39 -12.94
C LEU A 283 -8.16 19.13 -14.22
N GLN A 284 -8.89 20.23 -14.09
CA GLN A 284 -9.32 21.03 -15.23
C GLN A 284 -8.14 21.72 -15.93
N THR A 285 -7.18 22.27 -15.18
CA THR A 285 -5.94 22.85 -15.73
C THR A 285 -5.18 21.82 -16.56
N ILE A 286 -4.98 20.62 -16.00
CA ILE A 286 -4.26 19.53 -16.68
C ILE A 286 -5.03 19.07 -17.93
N ARG A 287 -6.34 18.84 -17.80
CA ARG A 287 -7.22 18.42 -18.90
C ARG A 287 -7.19 19.41 -20.05
N GLY A 288 -7.27 20.71 -19.75
CA GLY A 288 -7.24 21.79 -20.75
C GLY A 288 -5.97 21.80 -21.58
N ALA A 289 -4.81 21.52 -20.97
CA ALA A 289 -3.53 21.53 -21.66
C ALA A 289 -3.34 20.39 -22.70
N ILE A 290 -4.09 19.31 -22.58
CA ILE A 290 -3.97 18.12 -23.45
C ILE A 290 -5.24 17.88 -24.31
N ALA A 291 -6.26 18.73 -24.20
CA ALA A 291 -7.55 18.54 -24.85
C ALA A 291 -7.47 18.51 -26.40
N GLU A 292 -6.55 19.28 -26.97
CA GLU A 292 -6.39 19.40 -28.42
C GLU A 292 -5.39 18.38 -29.02
N LEU A 293 -4.80 17.52 -28.17
CA LEU A 293 -3.85 16.51 -28.67
C LEU A 293 -4.60 15.40 -29.40
N PRO A 294 -4.10 14.95 -30.55
CA PRO A 294 -4.78 13.95 -31.37
C PRO A 294 -4.89 12.60 -30.61
N SER A 295 -6.04 11.96 -30.69
CA SER A 295 -6.39 10.70 -30.06
C SER A 295 -6.35 10.67 -28.53
N VAL A 296 -6.02 11.77 -27.84
CA VAL A 296 -6.07 11.85 -26.38
C VAL A 296 -7.53 11.98 -25.93
N THR A 297 -7.92 11.14 -25.00
CA THR A 297 -9.22 11.17 -24.33
C THR A 297 -9.04 11.38 -22.85
N THR A 298 -10.00 12.06 -22.22
CA THR A 298 -9.96 12.32 -20.78
C THR A 298 -11.29 12.08 -20.14
N ALA A 299 -11.29 11.46 -18.96
CA ALA A 299 -12.47 11.30 -18.11
C ALA A 299 -12.12 11.58 -16.66
N VAL A 300 -13.05 12.18 -15.90
CA VAL A 300 -12.90 12.34 -14.46
C VAL A 300 -13.78 11.30 -13.77
N GLY A 301 -13.09 10.34 -13.11
CA GLY A 301 -13.76 9.34 -12.27
C GLY A 301 -14.05 9.90 -10.89
N GLN A 302 -15.23 9.58 -10.34
CA GLN A 302 -15.57 9.89 -8.96
C GLN A 302 -14.92 8.89 -8.02
N PRO A 303 -14.54 9.28 -6.79
CA PRO A 303 -13.91 8.35 -5.86
C PRO A 303 -14.87 7.27 -5.38
N GLY A 304 -14.33 6.06 -5.24
CA GLY A 304 -14.92 5.01 -4.41
C GLY A 304 -14.59 5.22 -2.93
N LEU A 305 -14.92 4.24 -2.09
CA LEU A 305 -14.64 4.32 -0.64
C LEU A 305 -13.15 4.54 -0.30
N PRO A 306 -12.21 3.79 -0.89
CA PRO A 306 -10.79 3.95 -0.57
C PRO A 306 -10.10 5.09 -1.34
N ASN A 307 -10.82 5.78 -2.21
CA ASN A 307 -10.29 6.88 -3.00
C ASN A 307 -10.81 8.21 -2.48
N ASN A 308 -9.93 9.06 -2.01
CA ASN A 308 -10.29 10.30 -1.30
C ASN A 308 -10.44 11.53 -2.21
N ALA A 309 -10.25 11.37 -3.52
CA ALA A 309 -10.27 12.48 -4.49
C ALA A 309 -10.74 12.01 -5.87
N PRO A 310 -11.26 12.91 -6.72
CA PRO A 310 -11.55 12.58 -8.11
C PRO A 310 -10.25 12.22 -8.84
N MET A 311 -10.34 11.33 -9.82
CA MET A 311 -9.19 10.91 -10.62
C MET A 311 -9.38 11.30 -12.09
N LEU A 312 -8.40 12.01 -12.66
CA LEU A 312 -8.34 12.22 -14.10
C LEU A 312 -7.72 11.01 -14.76
N VAL A 313 -8.48 10.34 -15.62
CA VAL A 313 -8.01 9.26 -16.50
C VAL A 313 -7.69 9.84 -17.86
N ILE A 314 -6.51 9.55 -18.38
CA ILE A 314 -6.00 10.01 -19.66
C ILE A 314 -5.70 8.79 -20.51
N GLY A 315 -6.42 8.61 -21.61
CA GLY A 315 -6.20 7.53 -22.58
C GLY A 315 -5.79 8.07 -23.93
N TRP A 316 -5.14 7.25 -24.73
CA TRP A 316 -4.81 7.57 -26.13
C TRP A 316 -4.59 6.31 -26.96
N ASN A 317 -4.58 6.48 -28.30
CA ASN A 317 -4.18 5.42 -29.21
C ASN A 317 -2.67 5.42 -29.40
N PRO A 318 -1.92 4.40 -28.92
CA PRO A 318 -0.48 4.32 -29.06
C PRO A 318 0.02 4.37 -30.52
N ALA A 319 -0.79 3.86 -31.48
CA ALA A 319 -0.43 3.90 -32.90
C ALA A 319 -0.47 5.33 -33.49
N VAL A 320 -1.26 6.22 -32.88
CA VAL A 320 -1.36 7.64 -33.32
C VAL A 320 -0.28 8.49 -32.67
N LEU A 321 -0.04 8.35 -31.36
CA LEU A 321 0.99 9.14 -30.67
C LEU A 321 2.40 8.58 -30.84
N GLY A 322 2.55 7.30 -31.22
CA GLY A 322 3.86 6.66 -31.47
C GLY A 322 4.52 6.07 -30.23
N PHE A 323 3.81 5.96 -29.09
CA PHE A 323 4.35 5.39 -27.84
C PHE A 323 3.24 4.84 -26.93
N SER A 324 3.63 3.91 -26.05
CA SER A 324 2.73 3.27 -25.08
C SER A 324 2.58 4.07 -23.77
N PRO A 325 1.56 3.75 -22.95
CA PRO A 325 1.40 4.32 -21.60
C PRO A 325 2.62 4.10 -20.69
N GLU A 326 3.29 2.96 -20.78
CA GLU A 326 4.50 2.65 -20.00
C GLU A 326 5.66 3.58 -20.39
N THR A 327 5.78 3.90 -21.66
CA THR A 327 6.81 4.85 -22.14
C THR A 327 6.56 6.24 -21.58
N ALA A 328 5.33 6.74 -21.68
CA ALA A 328 4.96 8.05 -21.13
C ALA A 328 5.15 8.10 -19.60
N HIS A 329 4.73 7.06 -18.90
CA HIS A 329 4.91 6.93 -17.45
C HIS A 329 6.39 7.01 -17.06
N ARG A 330 7.25 6.28 -17.77
CA ARG A 330 8.71 6.31 -17.53
C ARG A 330 9.32 7.69 -17.79
N GLU A 331 8.93 8.35 -18.88
CA GLU A 331 9.43 9.69 -19.21
C GLU A 331 8.99 10.75 -18.21
N LEU A 332 7.81 10.63 -17.62
CA LEU A 332 7.35 11.50 -16.53
C LEU A 332 8.13 11.24 -15.24
N TRP A 333 8.43 9.98 -14.95
CA TRP A 333 9.24 9.57 -13.80
C TRP A 333 10.70 10.00 -13.91
N ASP A 334 11.33 9.81 -15.08
CA ASP A 334 12.75 10.11 -15.30
C ASP A 334 13.00 11.60 -15.62
N GLY A 335 11.96 12.33 -16.02
CA GLY A 335 12.03 13.72 -16.48
C GLY A 335 12.22 14.76 -15.39
N GLU A 336 12.20 16.04 -15.80
CA GLU A 336 12.24 17.20 -14.90
C GLU A 336 11.06 18.14 -15.24
N PRO A 337 10.15 18.41 -14.29
CA PRO A 337 10.09 17.81 -12.95
C PRO A 337 9.81 16.29 -13.01
N ARG A 338 10.27 15.54 -12.00
CA ARG A 338 9.86 14.15 -11.80
C ARG A 338 8.40 14.12 -11.37
N ILE A 339 7.57 13.35 -12.08
CA ILE A 339 6.14 13.24 -11.80
C ILE A 339 5.80 11.75 -11.59
N THR A 340 5.13 11.44 -10.49
CA THR A 340 4.57 10.09 -10.25
C THR A 340 3.06 10.11 -10.39
N LEU A 341 2.51 9.12 -11.08
CA LEU A 341 1.08 8.97 -11.34
C LEU A 341 0.73 7.48 -11.53
N HIS A 342 -0.54 7.17 -11.72
CA HIS A 342 -0.97 5.80 -11.97
C HIS A 342 -0.72 5.41 -13.43
N LEU A 343 -0.09 4.25 -13.62
CA LEU A 343 -0.10 3.56 -14.91
C LEU A 343 -1.36 2.70 -14.97
N LEU A 344 -2.20 2.95 -15.97
CA LEU A 344 -3.42 2.22 -16.26
C LEU A 344 -3.23 1.36 -17.52
N PRO A 345 -4.03 0.31 -17.74
CA PRO A 345 -3.89 -0.54 -18.93
C PRO A 345 -3.93 0.22 -20.26
N GLU A 346 -4.73 1.27 -20.36
CA GLU A 346 -4.93 2.05 -21.58
C GLU A 346 -4.49 3.52 -21.44
N GLY A 347 -3.70 3.85 -20.41
CA GLY A 347 -3.30 5.23 -20.20
C GLY A 347 -2.69 5.58 -18.86
N LEU A 348 -2.98 6.76 -18.36
CA LEU A 348 -2.45 7.31 -17.12
C LEU A 348 -3.58 7.81 -16.22
N GLY A 349 -3.38 7.75 -14.90
CA GLY A 349 -4.33 8.27 -13.91
C GLY A 349 -3.68 9.27 -12.98
N ILE A 350 -4.36 10.41 -12.73
CA ILE A 350 -3.89 11.50 -11.86
C ILE A 350 -4.85 11.67 -10.70
N LEU A 351 -4.33 11.54 -9.48
CA LEU A 351 -4.99 11.91 -8.24
C LEU A 351 -4.41 13.24 -7.74
N PRO A 352 -5.24 14.28 -7.53
CA PRO A 352 -4.75 15.62 -7.24
C PRO A 352 -4.48 15.91 -5.76
N TYR A 353 -4.97 15.07 -4.83
CA TYR A 353 -5.06 15.42 -3.39
C TYR A 353 -3.71 15.51 -2.66
N MET A 354 -2.60 15.10 -3.30
CA MET A 354 -1.23 15.29 -2.81
C MET A 354 -0.43 16.28 -3.66
N MET A 355 -1.07 16.93 -4.63
CA MET A 355 -0.45 18.03 -5.38
C MET A 355 -0.45 19.32 -4.57
N GLU A 356 0.59 20.12 -4.74
CA GLU A 356 0.70 21.45 -4.15
C GLU A 356 0.28 22.54 -5.14
N HIS A 357 0.11 23.74 -4.61
CA HIS A 357 -0.24 24.90 -5.44
C HIS A 357 0.81 25.12 -6.54
N GLY A 358 0.35 25.21 -7.80
CA GLY A 358 1.19 25.36 -8.99
C GLY A 358 1.72 24.06 -9.58
N ASP A 359 1.53 22.91 -8.94
CA ASP A 359 1.89 21.62 -9.52
C ASP A 359 1.01 21.26 -10.72
N ASP A 360 -0.24 21.69 -10.72
CA ASP A 360 -1.18 21.51 -11.83
C ASP A 360 -0.64 22.11 -13.15
N VAL A 361 -0.10 23.33 -13.09
CA VAL A 361 0.51 24.00 -14.26
C VAL A 361 1.78 23.27 -14.71
N ARG A 362 2.62 22.82 -13.77
CA ARG A 362 3.86 22.08 -14.06
C ARG A 362 3.56 20.72 -14.69
N VAL A 363 2.58 19.99 -14.12
CA VAL A 363 2.11 18.70 -14.63
C VAL A 363 1.47 18.85 -15.99
N ALA A 364 0.59 19.85 -16.16
CA ALA A 364 -0.08 20.15 -17.42
C ALA A 364 0.93 20.38 -18.57
N ARG A 365 1.91 21.24 -18.32
CA ARG A 365 2.98 21.51 -19.30
C ARG A 365 3.76 20.24 -19.63
N ARG A 366 4.19 19.50 -18.63
CA ARG A 366 5.02 18.31 -18.84
C ARG A 366 4.24 17.20 -19.56
N LEU A 367 2.96 17.04 -19.27
CA LEU A 367 2.09 16.10 -19.98
C LEU A 367 1.89 16.50 -21.44
N ALA A 368 1.66 17.77 -21.73
CA ALA A 368 1.55 18.24 -23.11
C ALA A 368 2.83 17.94 -23.91
N ASP A 369 4.00 18.14 -23.31
CA ASP A 369 5.30 17.82 -23.95
C ASP A 369 5.45 16.31 -24.19
N VAL A 370 5.11 15.47 -23.19
CA VAL A 370 5.27 14.01 -23.26
C VAL A 370 4.25 13.36 -24.21
N LEU A 371 3.01 13.87 -24.21
CA LEU A 371 1.93 13.34 -25.06
C LEU A 371 1.91 13.95 -26.47
N ALA A 372 2.86 14.84 -26.82
CA ALA A 372 2.99 15.33 -28.18
C ALA A 372 3.26 14.19 -29.15
N PRO A 373 2.57 14.14 -30.31
CA PRO A 373 2.76 13.09 -31.30
C PRO A 373 4.22 13.00 -31.75
N ARG A 374 4.74 11.79 -31.87
CA ARG A 374 6.10 11.52 -32.32
C ARG A 374 6.05 10.64 -33.56
N PRO A 375 7.03 10.76 -34.48
CA PRO A 375 7.19 9.76 -35.52
C PRO A 375 7.31 8.39 -34.85
N CYS A 376 6.38 7.49 -35.14
CA CYS A 376 6.52 6.10 -34.73
C CYS A 376 7.78 5.56 -35.43
N PRO A 377 8.86 5.21 -34.70
CA PRO A 377 9.99 4.59 -35.37
C PRO A 377 9.44 3.32 -36.07
N PRO A 378 9.85 3.04 -37.32
CA PRO A 378 9.46 1.80 -37.96
C PRO A 378 9.82 0.66 -37.02
N LEU A 379 8.85 -0.20 -36.75
CA LEU A 379 9.10 -1.41 -35.96
C LEU A 379 10.31 -2.09 -36.58
N PRO A 380 11.38 -2.40 -35.84
CA PRO A 380 12.50 -3.14 -36.37
C PRO A 380 11.95 -4.41 -37.02
N ALA A 381 12.45 -4.76 -38.18
CA ALA A 381 12.01 -5.98 -38.88
C ALA A 381 12.09 -7.16 -37.88
N PRO A 382 11.02 -7.94 -37.73
CA PRO A 382 10.99 -9.04 -36.79
C PRO A 382 12.17 -9.98 -37.04
N LYS A 383 12.99 -10.17 -36.02
CA LYS A 383 14.10 -11.11 -36.10
C LYS A 383 13.56 -12.51 -35.92
N LYS A 384 14.12 -13.48 -36.66
CA LYS A 384 13.72 -14.88 -36.50
C LYS A 384 13.93 -15.30 -35.02
N PRO A 385 12.88 -15.68 -34.29
CA PRO A 385 13.00 -15.98 -32.89
C PRO A 385 13.85 -17.23 -32.64
N CYS A 386 14.70 -17.18 -31.63
CA CYS A 386 15.40 -18.34 -31.11
C CYS A 386 14.43 -19.41 -30.61
N LYS A 387 14.77 -20.68 -30.72
CA LYS A 387 13.95 -21.78 -30.21
C LYS A 387 14.18 -21.96 -28.72
N VAL A 388 13.14 -21.73 -27.94
CA VAL A 388 13.18 -21.90 -26.46
C VAL A 388 12.26 -23.00 -25.95
N ALA A 389 11.45 -23.61 -26.82
CA ALA A 389 10.57 -24.70 -26.42
C ALA A 389 11.31 -25.82 -25.67
N GLY A 390 10.66 -26.41 -24.67
CA GLY A 390 11.20 -27.47 -23.81
C GLY A 390 11.53 -27.00 -22.40
N ASP A 391 12.25 -27.84 -21.66
CA ASP A 391 12.51 -27.68 -20.24
C ASP A 391 13.77 -26.86 -19.95
N TRP A 392 13.65 -25.94 -18.99
CA TRP A 392 14.73 -25.10 -18.55
C TRP A 392 14.83 -25.06 -17.03
N ARG A 393 16.04 -25.08 -16.50
CA ARG A 393 16.33 -24.81 -15.10
C ARG A 393 16.69 -23.34 -14.98
N VAL A 394 16.02 -22.63 -14.09
CA VAL A 394 16.18 -21.21 -13.87
C VAL A 394 16.80 -20.99 -12.49
N GLU A 395 17.85 -20.21 -12.43
CA GLU A 395 18.43 -19.70 -11.18
C GLU A 395 18.19 -18.20 -11.10
N ILE A 396 17.69 -17.72 -9.96
CA ILE A 396 17.55 -16.30 -9.65
C ILE A 396 18.52 -15.97 -8.52
N ALA A 397 19.34 -14.95 -8.71
CA ALA A 397 20.27 -14.45 -7.70
C ALA A 397 19.77 -13.10 -7.17
N PHE A 398 19.26 -13.12 -5.94
CA PHE A 398 18.81 -11.94 -5.22
C PHE A 398 19.99 -11.19 -4.58
N CYS A 399 19.73 -10.03 -4.00
CA CYS A 399 20.72 -9.31 -3.17
C CYS A 399 21.24 -10.15 -1.99
N LEU A 400 20.40 -11.06 -1.49
CA LEU A 400 20.78 -12.09 -0.51
C LEU A 400 20.07 -13.40 -0.85
N GLY A 401 20.84 -14.45 -1.12
CA GLY A 401 20.32 -15.78 -1.43
C GLY A 401 20.05 -16.03 -2.91
N ARG A 402 19.67 -17.27 -3.23
CA ARG A 402 19.34 -17.74 -4.57
C ARG A 402 18.12 -18.64 -4.54
N ALA A 403 17.38 -18.66 -5.65
CA ALA A 403 16.28 -19.60 -5.87
C ALA A 403 16.56 -20.45 -7.11
N GLN A 404 16.13 -21.72 -7.04
CA GLN A 404 16.19 -22.67 -8.14
C GLN A 404 14.76 -22.98 -8.58
N HIS A 405 14.44 -22.65 -9.80
CA HIS A 405 13.14 -22.83 -10.41
C HIS A 405 13.26 -23.64 -11.70
N SER A 406 12.15 -23.99 -12.32
CA SER A 406 12.13 -24.58 -13.65
C SER A 406 10.97 -24.04 -14.47
N VAL A 407 11.08 -24.12 -15.79
CA VAL A 407 9.99 -23.74 -16.68
C VAL A 407 9.99 -24.68 -17.87
N HIS A 408 8.78 -25.06 -18.28
CA HIS A 408 8.53 -25.79 -19.54
C HIS A 408 7.86 -24.86 -20.53
N TRP A 409 8.58 -24.50 -21.59
CA TRP A 409 8.08 -23.59 -22.63
C TRP A 409 7.44 -24.33 -23.79
N ARG A 410 6.30 -23.83 -24.23
CA ARG A 410 5.72 -24.02 -25.57
C ARG A 410 5.97 -22.74 -26.34
N GLN A 411 6.29 -22.85 -27.62
CA GLN A 411 6.59 -21.69 -28.47
C GLN A 411 5.81 -21.80 -29.78
N ASP A 412 5.11 -20.72 -30.13
CA ASP A 412 4.43 -20.53 -31.40
C ASP A 412 4.90 -19.20 -32.02
N GLY A 413 5.81 -19.30 -33.02
CA GLY A 413 6.48 -18.13 -33.56
C GLY A 413 7.28 -17.38 -32.51
N GLU A 414 6.91 -16.12 -32.28
CA GLU A 414 7.50 -15.26 -31.23
C GLU A 414 6.86 -15.50 -29.86
N ALA A 415 5.61 -15.95 -29.79
CA ALA A 415 4.89 -16.14 -28.55
C ALA A 415 5.39 -17.38 -27.79
N ILE A 416 5.55 -17.21 -26.48
CA ILE A 416 5.86 -18.30 -25.56
C ILE A 416 4.83 -18.37 -24.44
N SER A 417 4.47 -19.59 -24.08
CA SER A 417 3.65 -19.89 -22.91
C SER A 417 4.17 -21.14 -22.23
N GLY A 418 3.96 -21.27 -20.93
CA GLY A 418 4.48 -22.42 -20.22
C GLY A 418 4.14 -22.50 -18.77
N ARG A 419 4.59 -23.58 -18.13
CA ARG A 419 4.45 -23.79 -16.69
C ARG A 419 5.76 -23.46 -15.99
N TYR A 420 5.70 -22.49 -15.12
CA TYR A 420 6.83 -22.06 -14.30
C TYR A 420 6.69 -22.67 -12.90
N GLN A 421 7.67 -23.46 -12.48
CA GLN A 421 7.72 -24.10 -11.17
C GLN A 421 8.65 -23.31 -10.26
N SER A 422 8.08 -22.62 -9.28
CA SER A 422 8.83 -21.99 -8.18
C SER A 422 8.95 -22.94 -6.98
N SER A 423 9.64 -22.50 -5.93
CA SER A 423 9.73 -23.23 -4.66
C SER A 423 8.37 -23.37 -3.95
N TYR A 424 7.37 -22.55 -4.32
CA TYR A 424 6.09 -22.46 -3.63
C TYR A 424 4.89 -22.87 -4.48
N GLY A 425 5.10 -23.25 -5.73
CA GLY A 425 4.00 -23.71 -6.58
C GLY A 425 4.28 -23.62 -8.07
N THR A 426 3.28 -24.03 -8.83
CA THR A 426 3.28 -23.97 -10.29
C THR A 426 2.44 -22.77 -10.75
N HIS A 427 2.96 -22.01 -11.69
CA HIS A 427 2.34 -20.80 -12.22
C HIS A 427 2.30 -20.86 -13.74
N GLU A 428 1.27 -20.29 -14.36
CA GLU A 428 1.27 -20.06 -15.79
C GLU A 428 2.17 -18.87 -16.11
N ALA A 429 3.05 -19.05 -17.08
CA ALA A 429 3.96 -18.03 -17.58
C ALA A 429 3.70 -17.77 -19.06
N SER A 430 3.83 -16.52 -19.47
CA SER A 430 3.68 -16.11 -20.86
C SER A 430 4.65 -15.01 -21.23
N GLY A 431 4.96 -14.90 -22.52
CA GLY A 431 5.89 -13.88 -23.00
C GLY A 431 6.16 -13.99 -24.49
N ALA A 432 7.28 -13.41 -24.92
CA ALA A 432 7.70 -13.39 -26.31
C ALA A 432 9.23 -13.52 -26.46
N VAL A 433 9.64 -13.97 -27.64
CA VAL A 433 11.02 -14.06 -28.09
C VAL A 433 11.16 -13.28 -29.38
N ASP A 434 11.99 -12.23 -29.39
CA ASP A 434 12.37 -11.47 -30.60
C ASP A 434 13.86 -11.67 -30.87
N GLY A 435 14.17 -12.45 -31.90
CA GLY A 435 15.54 -12.86 -32.19
C GLY A 435 16.15 -13.62 -31.02
N ASP A 436 17.17 -13.05 -30.40
CA ASP A 436 17.87 -13.53 -29.21
C ASP A 436 17.38 -12.91 -27.90
N GLN A 437 16.38 -12.00 -27.95
CA GLN A 437 15.78 -11.39 -26.75
C GLN A 437 14.60 -12.23 -26.27
N ILE A 438 14.48 -12.38 -24.96
CA ILE A 438 13.33 -13.02 -24.31
C ILE A 438 12.74 -12.09 -23.26
N CYS A 439 11.42 -11.97 -23.26
CA CYS A 439 10.66 -11.31 -22.19
C CYS A 439 9.51 -12.22 -21.80
N PHE A 440 9.39 -12.53 -20.52
CA PHE A 440 8.26 -13.29 -20.00
C PHE A 440 7.88 -12.88 -18.59
N ARG A 441 6.66 -13.21 -18.19
CA ARG A 441 6.16 -12.92 -16.85
C ARG A 441 5.37 -14.09 -16.28
N TYR A 442 5.32 -14.16 -14.97
CA TYR A 442 4.36 -15.00 -14.24
C TYR A 442 3.88 -14.28 -12.98
N GLU A 443 2.72 -14.64 -12.51
CA GLU A 443 2.21 -14.16 -11.24
C GLU A 443 2.62 -15.11 -10.12
N MET A 444 3.29 -14.58 -9.11
CA MET A 444 3.51 -15.31 -7.87
C MET A 444 2.21 -15.28 -7.07
N ALA A 445 1.58 -16.43 -6.91
CA ALA A 445 0.43 -16.61 -6.03
C ALA A 445 0.87 -17.23 -4.70
N PRO A 446 0.09 -17.18 -3.63
CA PRO A 446 -1.36 -17.03 -3.63
C PRO A 446 -1.83 -15.62 -3.28
N ARG A 447 -3.05 -15.28 -3.73
CA ARG A 447 -3.76 -14.12 -3.18
C ARG A 447 -3.72 -14.17 -1.64
N PRO A 448 -3.58 -13.02 -0.96
CA PRO A 448 -3.73 -11.63 -1.44
C PRO A 448 -2.42 -11.01 -1.97
N ASN A 449 -1.31 -11.70 -1.93
CA ASN A 449 0.02 -11.15 -2.22
C ASN A 449 0.53 -11.55 -3.62
N SER A 450 -0.36 -11.55 -4.63
CA SER A 450 0.08 -11.78 -6.00
C SER A 450 1.09 -10.70 -6.41
N MET A 451 2.24 -11.14 -6.89
CA MET A 451 3.27 -10.29 -7.45
C MET A 451 3.62 -10.81 -8.85
N THR A 452 3.69 -9.91 -9.81
CA THR A 452 4.16 -10.24 -11.15
C THR A 452 5.68 -10.14 -11.19
N ALA A 453 6.34 -11.23 -11.54
CA ALA A 453 7.77 -11.22 -11.87
C ALA A 453 7.93 -11.12 -13.39
N THR A 454 8.64 -10.09 -13.84
CA THR A 454 8.90 -9.85 -15.27
C THR A 454 10.37 -10.07 -15.57
N PHE A 455 10.65 -11.04 -16.43
CA PHE A 455 11.98 -11.46 -16.83
C PHE A 455 12.32 -10.88 -18.20
N VAL A 456 13.46 -10.23 -18.29
CA VAL A 456 14.03 -9.75 -19.56
C VAL A 456 15.42 -10.30 -19.69
N GLY A 457 15.81 -10.80 -20.87
CA GLY A 457 17.13 -11.37 -21.03
C GLY A 457 17.49 -11.75 -22.47
N ARG A 458 18.64 -12.39 -22.60
CA ARG A 458 19.16 -12.88 -23.87
C ARG A 458 19.31 -14.39 -23.88
N ILE A 459 19.12 -14.97 -25.06
CA ILE A 459 19.26 -16.40 -25.34
C ILE A 459 20.59 -16.62 -26.06
N GLU A 460 21.42 -17.51 -25.51
CA GLU A 460 22.72 -17.88 -26.05
C GLU A 460 22.78 -19.43 -26.16
N GLY A 461 22.18 -19.97 -27.23
CA GLY A 461 22.05 -21.42 -27.40
C GLY A 461 21.21 -22.06 -26.30
N ASP A 462 21.80 -22.94 -25.50
CA ASP A 462 21.14 -23.62 -24.38
C ASP A 462 21.27 -22.86 -23.05
N ARG A 463 21.55 -21.57 -23.11
CA ARG A 463 21.62 -20.68 -21.93
C ARG A 463 20.79 -19.44 -22.16
N MET A 464 20.26 -18.89 -21.07
CA MET A 464 19.63 -17.58 -21.02
C MET A 464 20.17 -16.83 -19.81
N ARG A 465 20.19 -15.50 -19.88
CA ARG A 465 20.56 -14.64 -18.76
C ARG A 465 19.92 -13.26 -18.91
N GLY A 466 19.70 -12.61 -17.77
CA GLY A 466 19.12 -11.27 -17.78
C GLY A 466 18.77 -10.77 -16.39
N GLU A 467 17.82 -9.85 -16.35
CA GLU A 467 17.30 -9.26 -15.15
C GLU A 467 15.82 -9.65 -14.97
N VAL A 468 15.38 -9.75 -13.72
CA VAL A 468 13.98 -9.93 -13.35
C VAL A 468 13.56 -8.76 -12.48
N ASP A 469 12.47 -8.12 -12.87
CA ASP A 469 11.76 -7.13 -12.09
C ASP A 469 10.79 -7.87 -11.15
N LEU A 470 10.94 -7.61 -9.85
CA LEU A 470 10.15 -8.20 -8.76
C LEU A 470 9.17 -7.19 -8.16
N GLY A 471 8.83 -6.12 -8.90
CA GLY A 471 7.91 -5.08 -8.46
C GLY A 471 8.46 -4.30 -7.26
N GLU A 472 7.69 -4.22 -6.18
CA GLU A 472 8.08 -3.49 -4.96
C GLU A 472 9.33 -4.05 -4.25
N TYR A 473 9.77 -5.27 -4.60
CA TYR A 473 10.97 -5.91 -4.04
C TYR A 473 12.24 -5.65 -4.87
N GLY A 474 12.15 -4.77 -5.87
CA GLY A 474 13.29 -4.38 -6.71
C GLY A 474 13.59 -5.38 -7.81
N SER A 475 14.86 -5.52 -8.17
CA SER A 475 15.31 -6.40 -9.25
C SER A 475 16.32 -7.44 -8.77
N ALA A 476 16.44 -8.50 -9.56
CA ALA A 476 17.45 -9.54 -9.37
C ALA A 476 18.00 -9.96 -10.74
N THR A 477 19.15 -10.67 -10.74
CA THR A 477 19.66 -11.29 -11.96
C THR A 477 19.16 -12.72 -12.07
N TRP A 478 18.95 -13.18 -13.29
CA TRP A 478 18.60 -14.57 -13.53
C TRP A 478 19.42 -15.19 -14.64
N SER A 479 19.56 -16.50 -14.56
CA SER A 479 20.12 -17.33 -15.62
C SER A 479 19.29 -18.60 -15.78
N ALA A 480 19.29 -19.16 -16.98
CA ALA A 480 18.67 -20.45 -17.21
C ALA A 480 19.56 -21.34 -18.09
N ARG A 481 19.41 -22.64 -17.92
CA ARG A 481 20.04 -23.65 -18.76
C ARG A 481 18.99 -24.66 -19.20
N ARG A 482 19.06 -25.04 -20.46
CA ARG A 482 18.21 -26.09 -21.00
C ARG A 482 18.44 -27.39 -20.20
N ALA A 483 17.38 -28.02 -19.76
CA ALA A 483 17.49 -29.31 -19.11
C ALA A 483 17.93 -30.35 -20.17
N SER A 484 19.04 -31.05 -19.92
CA SER A 484 19.42 -32.18 -20.79
C SER A 484 18.33 -33.24 -20.70
N GLU A 485 17.85 -33.72 -21.84
CA GLU A 485 17.06 -34.95 -21.85
C GLU A 485 17.82 -36.02 -21.08
N LYS A 486 17.23 -36.57 -20.04
CA LYS A 486 17.73 -37.80 -19.46
C LYS A 486 17.62 -38.84 -20.57
N ARG A 487 18.75 -39.21 -21.18
CA ARG A 487 18.79 -40.46 -21.94
C ARG A 487 18.43 -41.58 -20.94
N GLY A 488 17.20 -42.09 -21.13
CA GLY A 488 16.69 -43.28 -20.43
C GLY A 488 17.50 -44.52 -20.76
#